data_541de296420142b299eed693f7cad9ad
#
_entry.id   541de296420142b299eed693f7cad9ad
#
_cell.length_a   1.000
_cell.length_b   1.000
_cell.length_c   1.000
_cell.angle_alpha   90.00
_cell.angle_beta   90.00
_cell.angle_gamma   90.00
#
_symmetry.space_group_name_H-M   'P 1'
#
loop_
_entity.id
_entity.type
_entity.pdbx_description
1 polymer ?
#
loop_
_entity_poly.entity_id
_entity_poly.type
_entity_poly.pdbx_seq_one_letter_code
_entity_poly.pdbx_strand_id
1 'polypeptide(L)'
;MKRLVRFAAALTAVLSLTACTAEVGTGTVTSNLLPCVTAEPEKEEDTTMLDKDIIKSTITSTDDGNGNYTNPVIFADVPDIDIIRVDDAFYMVSTTMHLSPGCPIMRSYDLVNWEIVNYVFDTLEDSDKLALRNGENNYGKGQWATTLRYNDGVYYAGFTSFSTGKTYIYHTDDIENGKWDRFVFDECFHDMSLLFDDGKVYLVYGGGQIWYVELEKDLSAVKPGTKRKLINDAGLVKGCLAEGSHVYKLNGYYYIFIITWPPHGRRTQLCYRSKALDGEWEMKVIIDDNMGFRNDGAAQGGIVNDKDGNWYCFVFQDHGAVGRTPVLSTMTWEDGWPVVGVDGKVPKTAKIPFAGHEKKSVVTSDEFINSQIVRSYHSFADTPEEAGESDYNGSNLALEWQWNHNPDNRLWSLTERKGYLRLRTGDVCGTVANARNTLTQRTFGPECGAYIKLDVSEMKEGDVAGFAAFAEKYGYVAVKIEDGKKYIVTVWYDDNDNVEQEFETERVEIAENEVYLRVDCDFKNAADKAYFYYSLDGDNWTKIGNTLQMNYYGLHFMGYRYAIFNFPTKQSGGYVDVDFFRVENKLLK
;
A
#
# COMPACT_ATOMS: atom_id res chain seq x y z
N MET A 1 -22.94 43.09 -25.86
CA MET A 1 -24.30 43.07 -26.45
C MET A 1 -24.65 41.66 -26.90
N LYS A 2 -25.74 41.06 -26.34
CA LYS A 2 -26.60 39.98 -26.87
C LYS A 2 -25.91 38.61 -27.13
N ARG A 3 -26.43 37.43 -26.77
CA ARG A 3 -27.58 36.99 -25.92
C ARG A 3 -27.45 35.44 -25.83
N LEU A 4 -27.79 34.90 -24.66
CA LEU A 4 -28.08 33.48 -24.39
C LEU A 4 -29.09 32.88 -25.37
N VAL A 5 -28.96 31.59 -25.67
CA VAL A 5 -30.13 30.70 -25.85
C VAL A 5 -29.82 29.31 -25.26
N ARG A 6 -30.62 28.89 -24.28
CA ARG A 6 -30.74 27.52 -23.76
C ARG A 6 -31.66 26.74 -24.67
N PHE A 7 -31.39 25.45 -24.90
CA PHE A 7 -32.40 24.49 -25.30
C PHE A 7 -32.34 23.22 -24.45
N ALA A 8 -33.43 22.99 -23.73
CA ALA A 8 -33.75 21.70 -23.12
C ALA A 8 -34.60 20.91 -24.15
N ALA A 9 -34.30 19.63 -24.31
CA ALA A 9 -35.18 18.73 -25.07
C ALA A 9 -35.51 17.53 -24.17
N ALA A 10 -36.81 17.42 -23.86
CA ALA A 10 -37.41 16.26 -23.23
C ALA A 10 -37.69 15.20 -24.29
N LEU A 11 -37.38 13.93 -24.03
CA LEU A 11 -37.72 12.82 -24.88
C LEU A 11 -38.89 12.06 -24.25
N THR A 12 -40.04 12.09 -24.94
CA THR A 12 -41.23 11.31 -24.60
C THR A 12 -41.18 9.99 -25.37
N ALA A 13 -41.26 8.86 -24.68
CA ALA A 13 -41.37 7.55 -25.31
C ALA A 13 -42.86 7.23 -25.60
N VAL A 14 -43.21 6.91 -26.84
CA VAL A 14 -44.51 6.43 -27.26
C VAL A 14 -44.43 4.91 -27.45
N LEU A 15 -45.22 4.17 -26.67
CA LEU A 15 -45.50 2.75 -26.94
C LEU A 15 -46.51 2.62 -28.08
N SER A 16 -46.16 1.87 -29.10
CA SER A 16 -47.11 1.40 -30.13
C SER A 16 -47.35 -0.11 -29.94
N LEU A 17 -48.58 -0.45 -29.55
CA LEU A 17 -49.12 -1.81 -29.65
C LEU A 17 -49.53 -2.11 -31.07
N THR A 18 -49.02 -3.18 -31.65
CA THR A 18 -49.52 -3.77 -32.87
C THR A 18 -50.20 -5.11 -32.54
N ALA A 19 -51.50 -5.20 -32.74
CA ALA A 19 -52.24 -6.43 -32.64
C ALA A 19 -52.15 -7.19 -33.97
N CYS A 20 -51.76 -8.46 -33.93
CA CYS A 20 -51.93 -9.40 -35.04
C CYS A 20 -53.07 -10.37 -34.71
N THR A 21 -54.09 -10.36 -35.54
CA THR A 21 -55.14 -11.38 -35.59
C THR A 21 -54.63 -12.58 -36.38
N ALA A 22 -54.75 -13.79 -35.84
CA ALA A 22 -54.50 -15.03 -36.57
C ALA A 22 -55.76 -15.92 -36.54
N GLU A 23 -56.04 -16.47 -37.70
CA GLU A 23 -57.21 -17.31 -38.03
C GLU A 23 -57.11 -18.71 -37.35
N VAL A 24 -58.28 -19.24 -37.04
CA VAL A 24 -58.51 -20.56 -36.42
C VAL A 24 -58.38 -21.65 -37.46
N GLY A 25 -57.43 -22.55 -37.31
CA GLY A 25 -57.34 -23.84 -37.99
C GLY A 25 -57.57 -24.99 -37.02
N THR A 26 -58.60 -25.76 -37.25
CA THR A 26 -58.99 -26.97 -36.52
C THR A 26 -58.01 -28.12 -36.78
N GLY A 27 -57.27 -28.58 -35.81
CA GLY A 27 -56.48 -29.80 -35.89
C GLY A 27 -56.38 -30.44 -34.51
N THR A 28 -56.96 -31.62 -34.38
CA THR A 28 -56.94 -32.48 -33.18
C THR A 28 -55.50 -32.95 -32.90
N VAL A 29 -54.95 -32.59 -31.76
CA VAL A 29 -53.69 -33.15 -31.27
C VAL A 29 -53.87 -33.69 -29.87
N THR A 30 -53.52 -34.95 -29.72
CA THR A 30 -53.50 -35.75 -28.47
C THR A 30 -52.54 -35.14 -27.45
N SER A 31 -53.04 -34.98 -26.22
CA SER A 31 -52.29 -34.46 -25.08
C SER A 31 -51.27 -35.48 -24.58
N ASN A 32 -49.96 -35.15 -24.75
CA ASN A 32 -48.92 -35.69 -23.89
C ASN A 32 -48.60 -34.65 -22.81
N LEU A 33 -49.05 -34.90 -21.61
CA LEU A 33 -48.72 -34.14 -20.42
C LEU A 33 -47.22 -34.38 -20.09
N LEU A 34 -46.40 -33.37 -20.32
CA LEU A 34 -45.05 -33.28 -19.72
C LEU A 34 -45.21 -32.96 -18.25
N PRO A 35 -44.38 -33.52 -17.33
CA PRO A 35 -44.45 -33.24 -15.93
C PRO A 35 -44.14 -31.76 -15.65
N CYS A 36 -44.96 -31.16 -14.77
CA CYS A 36 -44.76 -29.83 -14.21
C CYS A 36 -43.40 -29.78 -13.49
N VAL A 37 -42.45 -29.08 -14.07
CA VAL A 37 -41.22 -28.71 -13.34
C VAL A 37 -41.65 -27.68 -12.31
N THR A 38 -41.65 -28.10 -11.06
CA THR A 38 -41.79 -27.18 -9.93
C THR A 38 -40.55 -26.27 -9.98
N ALA A 39 -40.75 -24.99 -10.25
CA ALA A 39 -39.71 -23.98 -10.05
C ALA A 39 -39.22 -24.10 -8.61
N GLU A 40 -37.93 -24.24 -8.43
CA GLU A 40 -37.31 -24.04 -7.11
C GLU A 40 -37.69 -22.63 -6.63
N PRO A 41 -37.96 -22.45 -5.32
CA PRO A 41 -38.23 -21.12 -4.79
C PRO A 41 -37.02 -20.24 -5.08
N GLU A 42 -37.23 -19.11 -5.74
CA GLU A 42 -36.27 -18.03 -5.82
C GLU A 42 -35.77 -17.77 -4.40
N LYS A 43 -34.44 -17.85 -4.17
CA LYS A 43 -33.85 -17.40 -2.93
C LYS A 43 -34.28 -15.95 -2.74
N GLU A 44 -35.05 -15.68 -1.69
CA GLU A 44 -35.29 -14.30 -1.27
C GLU A 44 -33.91 -13.64 -1.11
N GLU A 45 -33.65 -12.62 -1.92
CA GLU A 45 -32.50 -11.74 -1.67
C GLU A 45 -32.69 -11.17 -0.26
N ASP A 46 -31.73 -11.43 0.61
CA ASP A 46 -31.67 -10.84 1.93
C ASP A 46 -31.49 -9.31 1.76
N THR A 47 -32.62 -8.60 1.82
CA THR A 47 -32.68 -7.14 1.72
C THR A 47 -32.42 -6.45 3.05
N THR A 48 -31.96 -7.14 4.08
CA THR A 48 -31.55 -6.51 5.32
C THR A 48 -30.42 -5.54 5.03
N MET A 49 -30.72 -4.24 5.12
CA MET A 49 -29.70 -3.18 5.13
C MET A 49 -28.78 -3.47 6.31
N LEU A 50 -27.50 -3.66 6.02
CA LEU A 50 -26.49 -3.79 7.06
C LEU A 50 -26.45 -2.46 7.83
N ASP A 51 -26.64 -2.52 9.14
CA ASP A 51 -26.45 -1.36 10.04
C ASP A 51 -24.95 -1.12 10.29
N LYS A 52 -24.19 -1.05 9.19
CA LYS A 52 -22.75 -0.83 9.18
C LYS A 52 -22.44 0.34 8.27
N ASP A 53 -21.63 1.26 8.75
CA ASP A 53 -21.21 2.46 8.01
C ASP A 53 -19.75 2.34 7.52
N ILE A 54 -19.45 2.99 6.40
CA ILE A 54 -18.08 3.17 5.95
C ILE A 54 -17.37 4.11 6.93
N ILE A 55 -16.29 3.63 7.56
CA ILE A 55 -15.53 4.39 8.54
C ILE A 55 -14.53 5.29 7.80
N LYS A 56 -14.59 6.58 8.11
CA LYS A 56 -13.55 7.55 7.71
C LYS A 56 -12.61 7.74 8.88
N SER A 57 -11.41 7.20 8.77
CA SER A 57 -10.40 7.29 9.82
C SER A 57 -9.62 8.60 9.75
N THR A 58 -9.17 9.06 10.93
CA THR A 58 -8.24 10.19 11.09
C THR A 58 -7.05 9.81 11.96
N ILE A 59 -6.88 8.52 12.22
CA ILE A 59 -6.04 7.99 13.31
C ILE A 59 -4.55 8.26 13.12
N THR A 60 -4.07 8.37 11.87
CA THR A 60 -2.66 8.65 11.56
C THR A 60 -2.37 10.13 11.34
N SER A 61 -3.35 11.02 11.41
CA SER A 61 -3.13 12.46 11.28
C SER A 61 -2.39 13.00 12.51
N THR A 62 -1.35 13.78 12.27
CA THR A 62 -0.58 14.48 13.32
C THR A 62 -0.98 15.95 13.49
N ASP A 63 -2.06 16.38 12.83
CA ASP A 63 -2.71 17.68 13.02
C ASP A 63 -3.29 17.76 14.45
N ASP A 64 -2.81 18.71 15.25
CA ASP A 64 -3.24 18.92 16.63
C ASP A 64 -4.61 19.60 16.77
N GLY A 65 -5.24 19.98 15.65
CA GLY A 65 -6.48 20.75 15.61
C GLY A 65 -6.33 22.25 15.91
N ASN A 66 -5.10 22.73 16.17
CA ASN A 66 -4.78 24.12 16.44
C ASN A 66 -3.89 24.74 15.35
N GLY A 67 -3.81 24.07 14.19
CA GLY A 67 -3.04 24.50 13.03
C GLY A 67 -1.55 24.15 13.10
N ASN A 68 -1.17 23.17 13.90
CA ASN A 68 0.20 22.64 13.90
C ASN A 68 0.18 21.14 13.64
N TYR A 69 1.30 20.63 13.14
CA TYR A 69 1.57 19.21 13.00
C TYR A 69 2.84 18.82 13.77
N THR A 70 3.00 17.52 14.00
CA THR A 70 4.20 16.95 14.63
C THR A 70 4.85 15.95 13.67
N ASN A 71 6.17 16.01 13.51
CA ASN A 71 6.95 15.01 12.78
C ASN A 71 7.24 13.76 13.63
N PRO A 72 7.22 12.56 13.04
CA PRO A 72 6.93 12.31 11.63
C PRO A 72 5.49 12.70 11.27
N VAL A 73 5.29 13.30 10.09
CA VAL A 73 3.97 13.81 9.66
C VAL A 73 2.97 12.68 9.41
N ILE A 74 3.45 11.50 9.05
CA ILE A 74 2.72 10.23 9.08
C ILE A 74 3.56 9.27 9.90
N PHE A 75 3.06 8.86 11.09
CA PHE A 75 3.82 7.93 11.93
C PHE A 75 3.49 6.46 11.56
N ALA A 76 3.65 6.12 10.29
CA ALA A 76 3.50 4.78 9.72
C ALA A 76 4.52 4.58 8.60
N ASP A 77 4.70 3.33 8.15
CA ASP A 77 5.66 3.00 7.09
C ASP A 77 5.22 3.54 5.72
N VAL A 78 5.86 4.61 5.27
CA VAL A 78 5.68 5.25 3.97
C VAL A 78 7.07 5.61 3.43
N PRO A 79 7.85 4.62 2.98
CA PRO A 79 9.24 4.80 2.60
C PRO A 79 9.43 5.35 1.20
N ASP A 80 10.65 5.87 0.94
CA ASP A 80 11.15 6.25 -0.39
C ASP A 80 10.19 7.16 -1.16
N ILE A 81 9.73 8.20 -0.49
CA ILE A 81 8.68 9.09 -1.00
C ILE A 81 9.17 9.96 -2.16
N ASP A 82 8.37 10.09 -3.21
CA ASP A 82 8.45 11.19 -4.17
C ASP A 82 7.13 11.93 -4.22
N ILE A 83 7.19 13.25 -4.42
CA ILE A 83 6.05 14.16 -4.26
C ILE A 83 5.98 15.17 -5.40
N ILE A 84 4.76 15.42 -5.87
CA ILE A 84 4.45 16.47 -6.84
C ILE A 84 3.25 17.29 -6.37
N ARG A 85 3.10 18.50 -6.94
CA ARG A 85 1.86 19.28 -6.85
C ARG A 85 1.26 19.45 -8.24
N VAL A 86 -0.04 19.22 -8.34
CA VAL A 86 -0.83 19.55 -9.52
C VAL A 86 -2.05 20.34 -9.04
N ASP A 87 -2.20 21.55 -9.55
CA ASP A 87 -3.19 22.53 -9.09
C ASP A 87 -3.09 22.77 -7.58
N ASP A 88 -4.16 22.48 -6.83
CA ASP A 88 -4.22 22.65 -5.38
C ASP A 88 -3.93 21.35 -4.59
N ALA A 89 -3.72 20.23 -5.28
CA ALA A 89 -3.47 18.93 -4.67
C ALA A 89 -1.97 18.56 -4.68
N PHE A 90 -1.52 17.94 -3.61
CA PHE A 90 -0.23 17.29 -3.52
C PHE A 90 -0.43 15.77 -3.64
N TYR A 91 0.39 15.13 -4.46
CA TYR A 91 0.38 13.68 -4.65
C TYR A 91 1.74 13.11 -4.27
N MET A 92 1.71 12.00 -3.56
CA MET A 92 2.89 11.30 -3.07
C MET A 92 2.79 9.82 -3.41
N VAL A 93 3.91 9.20 -3.75
CA VAL A 93 4.07 7.75 -3.92
C VAL A 93 5.00 7.18 -2.85
N SER A 94 4.94 5.87 -2.66
CA SER A 94 5.79 5.17 -1.70
C SER A 94 6.11 3.76 -2.17
N THR A 95 7.24 3.23 -1.69
CA THR A 95 7.63 1.83 -1.85
C THR A 95 6.70 0.90 -1.09
N THR A 96 6.31 -0.21 -1.70
CA THR A 96 5.49 -1.26 -1.07
C THR A 96 6.05 -2.67 -1.26
N MET A 97 7.22 -2.79 -1.85
CA MET A 97 7.94 -4.04 -2.05
C MET A 97 7.08 -5.15 -2.69
N HIS A 98 6.78 -6.19 -1.93
CA HIS A 98 6.03 -7.39 -2.34
C HIS A 98 4.52 -7.26 -2.19
N LEU A 99 4.03 -6.16 -1.62
CA LEU A 99 2.60 -5.99 -1.35
C LEU A 99 1.81 -5.66 -2.62
N SER A 100 0.61 -6.20 -2.71
CA SER A 100 -0.36 -5.97 -3.79
C SER A 100 -1.71 -5.49 -3.25
N PRO A 101 -2.32 -4.44 -3.83
CA PRO A 101 -1.84 -3.59 -4.90
C PRO A 101 -0.58 -2.81 -4.48
N GLY A 102 0.22 -2.35 -5.45
CA GLY A 102 1.50 -1.70 -5.17
C GLY A 102 1.59 -0.26 -5.68
N CYS A 103 2.56 0.48 -5.10
CA CYS A 103 2.79 1.89 -5.36
C CYS A 103 1.53 2.75 -5.10
N PRO A 104 1.16 2.99 -3.83
CA PRO A 104 0.01 3.80 -3.48
C PRO A 104 0.17 5.23 -3.97
N ILE A 105 -0.90 5.79 -4.51
CA ILE A 105 -1.07 7.22 -4.75
C ILE A 105 -1.74 7.81 -3.52
N MET A 106 -1.03 8.65 -2.81
CA MET A 106 -1.55 9.39 -1.66
C MET A 106 -1.77 10.84 -2.04
N ARG A 107 -2.88 11.43 -1.56
CA ARG A 107 -3.26 12.82 -1.81
C ARG A 107 -3.33 13.60 -0.51
N SER A 108 -2.91 14.85 -0.56
CA SER A 108 -3.12 15.85 0.48
C SER A 108 -3.38 17.22 -0.12
N TYR A 109 -4.11 18.08 0.60
CA TYR A 109 -4.28 19.49 0.26
C TYR A 109 -3.50 20.43 1.19
N ASP A 110 -2.83 19.86 2.22
CA ASP A 110 -2.14 20.63 3.25
C ASP A 110 -0.76 20.09 3.62
N LEU A 111 -0.28 19.02 2.96
CA LEU A 111 0.97 18.30 3.21
C LEU A 111 1.02 17.53 4.54
N VAL A 112 -0.06 17.53 5.33
CA VAL A 112 -0.13 16.91 6.65
C VAL A 112 -1.17 15.80 6.70
N ASN A 113 -2.34 16.05 6.14
CA ASN A 113 -3.46 15.12 6.13
C ASN A 113 -3.50 14.36 4.81
N TRP A 114 -3.06 13.09 4.86
CA TRP A 114 -2.88 12.24 3.69
C TRP A 114 -3.90 11.10 3.66
N GLU A 115 -4.45 10.83 2.48
CA GLU A 115 -5.31 9.68 2.19
C GLU A 115 -4.78 8.91 0.98
N ILE A 116 -5.04 7.60 0.91
CA ILE A 116 -4.76 6.80 -0.29
C ILE A 116 -5.94 6.97 -1.23
N VAL A 117 -5.69 7.38 -2.48
CA VAL A 117 -6.74 7.61 -3.48
C VAL A 117 -6.69 6.59 -4.63
N ASN A 118 -5.53 5.98 -4.88
CA ASN A 118 -5.36 4.98 -5.93
C ASN A 118 -4.09 4.14 -5.69
N TYR A 119 -3.85 3.19 -6.57
CA TYR A 119 -2.59 2.45 -6.71
C TYR A 119 -2.17 2.42 -8.18
N VAL A 120 -0.87 2.36 -8.43
CA VAL A 120 -0.32 2.30 -9.79
C VAL A 120 -0.61 0.96 -10.46
N PHE A 121 -0.65 -0.12 -9.69
CA PHE A 121 -0.99 -1.46 -10.19
C PHE A 121 -1.67 -2.32 -9.12
N ASP A 122 -2.55 -3.23 -9.55
CA ASP A 122 -3.12 -4.26 -8.67
C ASP A 122 -2.14 -5.39 -8.44
N THR A 123 -1.58 -5.92 -9.53
CA THR A 123 -0.53 -6.95 -9.52
C THR A 123 0.54 -6.54 -10.53
N LEU A 124 1.81 -6.71 -10.17
CA LEU A 124 2.92 -6.28 -11.03
C LEU A 124 3.06 -7.18 -12.26
N GLU A 125 3.19 -8.47 -12.04
CA GLU A 125 3.23 -9.55 -13.03
C GLU A 125 2.69 -10.84 -12.40
N ASP A 126 2.30 -11.81 -13.20
CA ASP A 126 1.98 -13.16 -12.72
C ASP A 126 3.23 -14.02 -12.72
N SER A 127 3.67 -14.45 -11.53
CA SER A 127 4.75 -15.40 -11.35
C SER A 127 4.64 -16.09 -9.99
N ASP A 128 5.30 -17.23 -9.84
CA ASP A 128 5.28 -17.99 -8.58
C ASP A 128 5.82 -17.16 -7.41
N LYS A 129 6.87 -16.37 -7.64
CA LYS A 129 7.46 -15.48 -6.64
C LYS A 129 6.50 -14.39 -6.17
N LEU A 130 5.78 -13.79 -7.10
CA LEU A 130 4.83 -12.70 -6.79
C LEU A 130 3.53 -13.21 -6.19
N ALA A 131 3.23 -14.52 -6.32
CA ALA A 131 1.98 -15.13 -5.86
C ALA A 131 2.19 -16.19 -4.75
N LEU A 132 3.36 -16.27 -4.13
CA LEU A 132 3.70 -17.28 -3.10
C LEU A 132 3.39 -18.73 -3.54
N ARG A 133 3.60 -19.04 -4.82
CA ARG A 133 3.38 -20.40 -5.35
C ARG A 133 4.66 -21.22 -5.31
N ASN A 134 4.52 -22.54 -5.16
CA ASN A 134 5.63 -23.50 -5.25
C ASN A 134 6.80 -23.24 -4.29
N GLY A 135 6.55 -22.60 -3.12
CA GLY A 135 7.57 -22.24 -2.14
C GLY A 135 8.43 -21.03 -2.51
N GLU A 136 8.11 -20.35 -3.61
CA GLU A 136 8.78 -19.12 -4.03
C GLU A 136 8.18 -17.90 -3.34
N ASN A 137 8.95 -16.83 -3.17
CA ASN A 137 8.49 -15.56 -2.61
C ASN A 137 9.22 -14.35 -3.20
N ASN A 138 8.68 -13.17 -2.92
CA ASN A 138 9.16 -11.88 -3.42
C ASN A 138 9.52 -10.90 -2.29
N TYR A 139 9.69 -11.36 -1.07
CA TYR A 139 9.99 -10.50 0.07
C TYR A 139 11.18 -9.59 -0.20
N GLY A 140 10.98 -8.26 0.01
CA GLY A 140 12.00 -7.24 -0.19
C GLY A 140 12.48 -7.02 -1.62
N LYS A 141 11.82 -7.58 -2.65
CA LYS A 141 12.31 -7.56 -4.04
C LYS A 141 11.29 -7.02 -5.07
N GLY A 142 10.11 -6.65 -4.64
CA GLY A 142 9.03 -6.17 -5.52
C GLY A 142 9.24 -4.76 -6.04
N GLN A 143 8.29 -3.86 -5.76
CA GLN A 143 8.32 -2.46 -6.17
C GLN A 143 9.24 -1.66 -5.23
N TRP A 144 10.33 -1.12 -5.77
CA TRP A 144 11.32 -0.30 -5.06
C TRP A 144 11.01 1.20 -5.20
N ALA A 145 11.95 2.06 -4.79
CA ALA A 145 11.78 3.51 -4.81
C ALA A 145 11.22 4.01 -6.15
N THR A 146 10.18 4.83 -6.06
CA THR A 146 9.41 5.30 -7.22
C THR A 146 9.61 6.77 -7.46
N THR A 147 9.90 7.17 -8.70
CA THR A 147 9.78 8.56 -9.14
C THR A 147 8.35 8.87 -9.56
N LEU A 148 7.85 10.03 -9.14
CA LEU A 148 6.54 10.57 -9.57
C LEU A 148 6.72 11.89 -10.29
N ARG A 149 6.18 12.03 -11.50
CA ARG A 149 6.27 13.26 -12.31
C ARG A 149 4.92 13.56 -12.97
N TYR A 150 4.70 14.84 -13.24
CA TYR A 150 3.61 15.34 -14.07
C TYR A 150 4.18 16.19 -15.19
N ASN A 151 3.86 15.85 -16.43
CA ASN A 151 4.31 16.58 -17.60
C ASN A 151 3.26 16.58 -18.70
N ASP A 152 2.89 17.74 -19.21
CA ASP A 152 1.96 17.94 -20.33
C ASP A 152 0.62 17.18 -20.17
N GLY A 153 0.03 17.20 -18.96
CA GLY A 153 -1.26 16.58 -18.69
C GLY A 153 -1.19 15.10 -18.32
N VAL A 154 0.00 14.50 -18.27
CA VAL A 154 0.21 13.08 -17.99
C VAL A 154 1.02 12.91 -16.71
N TYR A 155 0.59 11.99 -15.86
CA TYR A 155 1.30 11.53 -14.66
C TYR A 155 2.17 10.32 -15.02
N TYR A 156 3.37 10.28 -14.45
CA TYR A 156 4.33 9.19 -14.64
C TYR A 156 4.81 8.67 -13.29
N ALA A 157 4.72 7.35 -13.08
CA ALA A 157 5.26 6.67 -11.91
C ALA A 157 6.25 5.60 -12.37
N GLY A 158 7.53 5.73 -11.99
CA GLY A 158 8.56 4.82 -12.47
C GLY A 158 9.36 4.18 -11.34
N PHE A 159 9.59 2.88 -11.41
CA PHE A 159 10.33 2.11 -10.40
C PHE A 159 11.00 0.87 -10.99
N THR A 160 11.91 0.29 -10.21
CA THR A 160 12.59 -0.97 -10.51
C THR A 160 12.04 -2.09 -9.62
N SER A 161 11.92 -3.30 -10.18
CA SER A 161 11.66 -4.52 -9.41
C SER A 161 12.80 -5.52 -9.59
N PHE A 162 13.47 -5.85 -8.49
CA PHE A 162 14.58 -6.81 -8.54
C PHE A 162 14.13 -8.27 -8.70
N SER A 163 12.88 -8.59 -8.38
CA SER A 163 12.37 -9.93 -8.62
C SER A 163 12.14 -10.24 -10.09
N THR A 164 11.73 -9.24 -10.87
CA THR A 164 11.52 -9.37 -12.32
C THR A 164 12.75 -8.99 -13.13
N GLY A 165 13.73 -8.28 -12.52
CA GLY A 165 14.91 -7.76 -13.21
C GLY A 165 14.60 -6.62 -14.16
N LYS A 166 13.47 -5.93 -13.99
CA LYS A 166 12.92 -4.95 -14.90
C LYS A 166 12.71 -3.59 -14.25
N THR A 167 12.62 -2.57 -15.10
CA THR A 167 12.12 -1.24 -14.74
C THR A 167 10.78 -1.00 -15.43
N TYR A 168 9.86 -0.39 -14.71
CA TYR A 168 8.52 -0.05 -15.16
C TYR A 168 8.33 1.45 -15.11
N ILE A 169 7.76 2.04 -16.14
CA ILE A 169 7.28 3.42 -16.15
C ILE A 169 5.79 3.39 -16.49
N TYR A 170 4.97 3.61 -15.49
CA TYR A 170 3.52 3.71 -15.64
C TYR A 170 3.12 5.14 -15.95
N HIS A 171 2.03 5.31 -16.70
CA HIS A 171 1.49 6.63 -17.04
C HIS A 171 -0.04 6.62 -17.10
N THR A 172 -0.64 7.76 -16.74
CA THR A 172 -2.09 8.00 -16.80
C THR A 172 -2.38 9.50 -16.95
N ASP A 173 -3.53 9.86 -17.46
CA ASP A 173 -4.06 11.24 -17.45
C ASP A 173 -4.96 11.52 -16.23
N ASP A 174 -5.39 10.49 -15.50
CA ASP A 174 -6.17 10.61 -14.26
C ASP A 174 -5.51 9.80 -13.13
N ILE A 175 -4.77 10.49 -12.26
CA ILE A 175 -4.01 9.87 -11.17
C ILE A 175 -4.89 9.24 -10.09
N GLU A 176 -6.13 9.74 -9.91
CA GLU A 176 -7.02 9.31 -8.82
C GLU A 176 -7.92 8.14 -9.23
N ASN A 177 -8.37 8.09 -10.50
CA ASN A 177 -9.35 7.11 -10.94
C ASN A 177 -8.92 6.37 -12.22
N GLY A 178 -7.87 6.85 -12.89
CA GLY A 178 -7.47 6.33 -14.18
C GLY A 178 -6.79 4.97 -14.10
N LYS A 179 -6.90 4.25 -15.19
CA LYS A 179 -6.05 3.09 -15.46
C LYS A 179 -4.65 3.60 -15.80
N TRP A 180 -3.64 2.88 -15.33
CA TRP A 180 -2.26 3.12 -15.67
C TRP A 180 -1.81 2.18 -16.81
N ASP A 181 -1.33 2.75 -17.92
CA ASP A 181 -0.58 2.03 -18.94
C ASP A 181 0.91 2.05 -18.61
N ARG A 182 1.73 1.16 -19.18
CA ARG A 182 3.14 1.05 -18.79
C ARG A 182 4.09 0.77 -19.93
N PHE A 183 5.30 1.31 -19.82
CA PHE A 183 6.51 0.88 -20.54
C PHE A 183 7.33 -0.03 -19.64
N VAL A 184 7.99 -1.03 -20.22
CA VAL A 184 8.80 -2.02 -19.50
C VAL A 184 10.18 -2.09 -20.12
N PHE A 185 11.22 -2.02 -19.29
CA PHE A 185 12.61 -2.12 -19.68
C PHE A 185 13.25 -3.34 -19.05
N ASP A 186 13.94 -4.17 -19.84
CA ASP A 186 14.66 -5.37 -19.39
C ASP A 186 16.01 -4.99 -18.73
N GLU A 187 16.06 -3.89 -17.99
CA GLU A 187 17.21 -3.39 -17.22
C GLU A 187 16.70 -2.77 -15.91
N CYS A 188 17.45 -2.97 -14.83
CA CYS A 188 17.17 -2.32 -13.54
C CYS A 188 17.86 -0.96 -13.47
N PHE A 189 17.08 0.10 -13.43
CA PHE A 189 17.55 1.45 -13.15
C PHE A 189 17.32 1.78 -11.67
N HIS A 190 18.26 1.36 -10.82
CA HIS A 190 18.12 1.45 -9.37
C HIS A 190 17.93 2.88 -8.90
N ASP A 191 16.93 3.12 -8.03
CA ASP A 191 16.60 4.40 -7.41
C ASP A 191 16.53 5.54 -8.44
N MET A 192 15.76 5.31 -9.48
CA MET A 192 15.67 6.20 -10.62
C MET A 192 14.80 7.42 -10.36
N SER A 193 15.11 8.48 -11.10
CA SER A 193 14.30 9.68 -11.19
C SER A 193 14.11 10.12 -12.64
N LEU A 194 12.88 10.38 -13.06
CA LEU A 194 12.55 10.93 -14.37
C LEU A 194 12.76 12.44 -14.40
N LEU A 195 13.29 12.95 -15.51
CA LEU A 195 13.41 14.38 -15.80
C LEU A 195 12.93 14.67 -17.21
N PHE A 196 11.92 15.51 -17.33
CA PHE A 196 11.46 16.10 -18.59
C PHE A 196 12.14 17.46 -18.76
N ASP A 197 12.90 17.63 -19.84
CA ASP A 197 13.66 18.83 -20.08
C ASP A 197 13.81 19.13 -21.59
N ASP A 198 13.31 20.27 -22.04
CA ASP A 198 13.41 20.77 -23.41
C ASP A 198 13.02 19.72 -24.48
N GLY A 199 11.89 19.04 -24.25
CA GLY A 199 11.34 18.01 -25.14
C GLY A 199 12.11 16.69 -25.16
N LYS A 200 13.03 16.50 -24.21
CA LYS A 200 13.76 15.26 -23.95
C LYS A 200 13.32 14.65 -22.63
N VAL A 201 13.53 13.35 -22.50
CA VAL A 201 13.26 12.62 -21.28
C VAL A 201 14.55 11.93 -20.82
N TYR A 202 14.95 12.19 -19.60
CA TYR A 202 16.11 11.59 -18.98
C TYR A 202 15.71 10.73 -17.80
N LEU A 203 16.45 9.64 -17.61
CA LEU A 203 16.35 8.78 -16.46
C LEU A 203 17.68 8.81 -15.72
N VAL A 204 17.68 9.40 -14.52
CA VAL A 204 18.85 9.51 -13.62
C VAL A 204 18.74 8.42 -12.57
N TYR A 205 19.82 7.66 -12.33
CA TYR A 205 19.78 6.47 -11.48
C TYR A 205 21.14 6.06 -10.95
N GLY A 206 21.17 5.16 -9.98
CA GLY A 206 22.37 4.47 -9.52
C GLY A 206 22.61 4.52 -8.02
N GLY A 207 23.61 3.78 -7.57
CA GLY A 207 24.10 3.74 -6.20
C GLY A 207 25.63 3.88 -6.18
N GLY A 208 26.17 4.85 -5.40
CA GLY A 208 27.59 5.20 -5.36
C GLY A 208 28.11 5.90 -6.61
N GLN A 209 27.65 5.51 -7.76
CA GLN A 209 27.87 6.20 -9.05
C GLN A 209 26.51 6.57 -9.62
N ILE A 210 26.33 7.82 -9.99
CA ILE A 210 25.08 8.31 -10.57
C ILE A 210 25.25 8.46 -12.07
N TRP A 211 24.30 7.90 -12.79
CA TRP A 211 24.25 7.84 -14.23
C TRP A 211 22.98 8.49 -14.76
N TYR A 212 22.96 8.84 -16.07
CA TYR A 212 21.72 9.04 -16.80
C TYR A 212 21.74 8.31 -18.13
N VAL A 213 20.53 8.08 -18.65
CA VAL A 213 20.22 7.74 -20.03
C VAL A 213 19.17 8.71 -20.56
N GLU A 214 19.17 8.98 -21.87
CA GLU A 214 18.07 9.65 -22.57
C GLU A 214 17.12 8.57 -23.09
N LEU A 215 15.83 8.73 -22.84
CA LEU A 215 14.78 7.86 -23.38
C LEU A 215 14.30 8.41 -24.73
N GLU A 216 13.70 7.56 -25.55
CA GLU A 216 12.88 8.02 -26.67
C GLU A 216 11.75 8.92 -26.14
N LYS A 217 11.28 9.86 -26.98
CA LYS A 217 10.31 10.87 -26.53
C LYS A 217 8.98 10.26 -26.04
N ASP A 218 8.63 9.11 -26.59
CA ASP A 218 7.46 8.33 -26.23
C ASP A 218 7.74 7.33 -25.08
N LEU A 219 8.88 7.39 -24.45
CA LEU A 219 9.37 6.51 -23.39
C LEU A 219 9.48 5.02 -23.77
N SER A 220 9.38 4.67 -25.05
CA SER A 220 9.36 3.27 -25.50
C SER A 220 10.71 2.55 -25.35
N ALA A 221 11.83 3.28 -25.34
CA ALA A 221 13.16 2.71 -25.25
C ALA A 221 14.21 3.71 -24.74
N VAL A 222 15.35 3.17 -24.29
CA VAL A 222 16.57 3.95 -24.06
C VAL A 222 17.22 4.29 -25.42
N LYS A 223 17.55 5.55 -25.66
CA LYS A 223 18.29 5.95 -26.86
C LYS A 223 19.71 5.38 -26.85
N PRO A 224 20.11 4.65 -27.89
CA PRO A 224 21.44 4.03 -27.95
C PRO A 224 22.56 5.05 -27.79
N GLY A 225 23.59 4.72 -27.00
CA GLY A 225 24.78 5.53 -26.84
C GLY A 225 24.61 6.78 -25.97
N THR A 226 23.49 6.96 -25.29
CA THR A 226 23.22 8.13 -24.44
C THR A 226 23.62 7.96 -22.97
N LYS A 227 23.97 6.74 -22.54
CA LYS A 227 24.40 6.47 -21.16
C LYS A 227 25.65 7.30 -20.81
N ARG A 228 25.53 8.12 -19.77
CA ARG A 228 26.61 8.97 -19.25
C ARG A 228 26.67 8.89 -17.74
N LYS A 229 27.87 9.00 -17.20
CA LYS A 229 28.11 9.12 -15.78
C LYS A 229 28.06 10.60 -15.37
N LEU A 230 27.23 10.94 -14.39
CA LEU A 230 27.12 12.27 -13.82
C LEU A 230 28.09 12.47 -12.66
N ILE A 231 28.08 11.51 -11.70
CA ILE A 231 28.87 11.60 -10.47
C ILE A 231 29.61 10.28 -10.27
N ASN A 232 30.94 10.35 -10.09
CA ASN A 232 31.78 9.15 -9.96
C ASN A 232 31.74 8.53 -8.57
N ASP A 233 31.83 9.36 -7.54
CA ASP A 233 31.87 8.96 -6.14
C ASP A 233 30.81 9.81 -5.42
N ALA A 234 29.54 9.44 -5.57
CA ALA A 234 28.46 10.10 -4.87
C ALA A 234 28.54 9.79 -3.37
N GLY A 235 28.28 10.80 -2.56
CA GLY A 235 28.34 10.69 -1.12
C GLY A 235 29.33 11.65 -0.48
N LEU A 236 29.33 11.72 0.86
CA LEU A 236 30.23 12.58 1.64
C LEU A 236 31.67 12.09 1.64
N VAL A 237 31.85 10.78 1.60
CA VAL A 237 33.16 10.12 1.68
C VAL A 237 33.20 9.06 0.58
N LYS A 238 34.33 8.98 -0.10
CA LYS A 238 34.57 7.97 -1.13
C LYS A 238 34.30 6.56 -0.60
N GLY A 239 33.48 5.80 -1.33
CA GLY A 239 33.11 4.44 -1.00
C GLY A 239 31.93 4.30 -0.04
N CYS A 240 31.33 5.41 0.45
CA CYS A 240 30.05 5.36 1.12
C CYS A 240 28.94 5.15 0.09
N LEU A 241 27.91 4.38 0.47
CA LEU A 241 26.70 4.23 -0.35
C LEU A 241 26.01 5.59 -0.47
N ALA A 242 25.57 5.91 -1.69
CA ALA A 242 24.73 7.08 -1.97
C ALA A 242 23.77 6.72 -3.08
N GLU A 243 22.46 6.86 -2.84
CA GLU A 243 21.37 6.43 -3.72
C GLU A 243 20.12 7.30 -3.52
N GLY A 244 18.97 6.93 -4.06
CA GLY A 244 17.71 7.65 -3.87
C GLY A 244 17.68 8.97 -4.62
N SER A 245 18.01 8.96 -5.92
CA SER A 245 18.09 10.17 -6.74
C SER A 245 16.72 10.81 -6.96
N HIS A 246 16.61 12.13 -6.68
CA HIS A 246 15.49 12.98 -7.09
C HIS A 246 16.05 14.13 -7.91
N VAL A 247 15.78 14.14 -9.23
CA VAL A 247 16.32 15.12 -10.15
C VAL A 247 15.31 16.20 -10.49
N TYR A 248 15.78 17.46 -10.53
CA TYR A 248 14.98 18.64 -10.90
C TYR A 248 15.80 19.59 -11.77
N LYS A 249 15.13 20.34 -12.66
CA LYS A 249 15.70 21.51 -13.34
C LYS A 249 14.97 22.76 -12.85
N LEU A 250 15.67 23.59 -12.11
CA LEU A 250 15.11 24.77 -11.46
C LEU A 250 16.09 25.95 -11.59
N ASN A 251 15.58 27.14 -11.92
CA ASN A 251 16.35 28.39 -11.93
C ASN A 251 17.67 28.32 -12.73
N GLY A 252 17.69 27.54 -13.83
CA GLY A 252 18.86 27.37 -14.68
C GLY A 252 19.93 26.41 -14.17
N TYR A 253 19.62 25.64 -13.14
CA TYR A 253 20.46 24.55 -12.64
C TYR A 253 19.71 23.22 -12.66
N TYR A 254 20.47 22.14 -12.81
CA TYR A 254 20.03 20.79 -12.48
C TYR A 254 20.40 20.51 -11.03
N TYR A 255 19.48 19.91 -10.29
CA TYR A 255 19.66 19.49 -8.92
C TYR A 255 19.44 17.99 -8.82
N ILE A 256 20.28 17.30 -8.05
CA ILE A 256 20.06 15.90 -7.66
C ILE A 256 20.10 15.85 -6.14
N PHE A 257 18.96 15.51 -5.55
CA PHE A 257 18.86 15.20 -4.13
C PHE A 257 19.15 13.71 -3.95
N ILE A 258 19.99 13.35 -2.98
CA ILE A 258 20.49 11.99 -2.82
C ILE A 258 20.79 11.72 -1.35
N ILE A 259 20.53 10.50 -0.92
CA ILE A 259 20.87 10.03 0.43
C ILE A 259 22.28 9.44 0.45
N THR A 260 22.98 9.55 1.58
CA THR A 260 24.25 8.84 1.85
C THR A 260 24.32 8.37 3.30
N TRP A 261 25.16 7.34 3.54
CA TRP A 261 25.54 6.86 4.86
C TRP A 261 27.02 7.17 5.13
N PRO A 262 27.33 8.34 5.74
CA PRO A 262 28.67 8.63 6.16
C PRO A 262 29.17 7.70 7.29
N PRO A 263 30.46 7.72 7.66
CA PRO A 263 31.03 6.81 8.66
C PRO A 263 30.37 6.84 10.05
N HIS A 264 29.69 7.93 10.40
CA HIS A 264 28.88 8.00 11.64
C HIS A 264 27.58 7.17 11.58
N GLY A 265 27.26 6.57 10.41
CA GLY A 265 26.14 5.64 10.23
C GLY A 265 24.76 6.28 10.12
N ARG A 266 24.63 7.60 10.22
CA ARG A 266 23.36 8.32 10.12
C ARG A 266 23.06 8.68 8.67
N ARG A 267 21.85 8.40 8.21
CA ARG A 267 21.36 8.88 6.90
C ARG A 267 21.52 10.41 6.82
N THR A 268 22.06 10.87 5.71
CA THR A 268 22.34 12.29 5.49
C THR A 268 21.85 12.66 4.09
N GLN A 269 21.14 13.78 3.97
CA GLN A 269 20.64 14.28 2.67
C GLN A 269 21.65 15.22 2.03
N LEU A 270 22.03 14.89 0.82
CA LEU A 270 22.88 15.71 -0.04
C LEU A 270 22.05 16.37 -1.13
N CYS A 271 22.52 17.52 -1.59
CA CYS A 271 22.07 18.15 -2.81
C CYS A 271 23.29 18.41 -3.70
N TYR A 272 23.26 17.87 -4.91
CA TYR A 272 24.17 18.21 -6.00
C TYR A 272 23.53 19.22 -6.93
N ARG A 273 24.32 20.15 -7.49
CA ARG A 273 23.84 21.04 -8.56
C ARG A 273 24.86 21.21 -9.66
N SER A 274 24.38 21.42 -10.89
CA SER A 274 25.19 21.75 -12.07
C SER A 274 24.40 22.63 -13.04
N LYS A 275 25.07 23.39 -13.88
CA LYS A 275 24.43 24.16 -14.96
C LYS A 275 24.10 23.32 -16.18
N ALA A 276 24.71 22.14 -16.32
CA ALA A 276 24.46 21.19 -17.40
C ALA A 276 24.52 19.76 -16.86
N LEU A 277 23.74 18.83 -17.43
CA LEU A 277 23.74 17.43 -17.00
C LEU A 277 25.13 16.78 -17.11
N ASP A 278 25.87 17.10 -18.13
CA ASP A 278 27.24 16.63 -18.37
C ASP A 278 28.32 17.62 -17.86
N GLY A 279 27.93 18.61 -17.07
CA GLY A 279 28.79 19.60 -16.46
C GLY A 279 29.47 19.14 -15.17
N GLU A 280 30.16 20.08 -14.52
CA GLU A 280 30.72 19.87 -13.18
C GLU A 280 29.61 20.00 -12.12
N TRP A 281 29.62 19.09 -11.16
CA TRP A 281 28.64 19.04 -10.08
C TRP A 281 29.26 19.51 -8.76
N GLU A 282 28.64 20.53 -8.17
CA GLU A 282 28.91 20.99 -6.81
C GLU A 282 28.01 20.25 -5.83
N MET A 283 28.42 20.09 -4.57
CA MET A 283 27.63 19.36 -3.56
C MET A 283 27.59 20.10 -2.23
N LYS A 284 26.44 20.04 -1.57
CA LYS A 284 26.23 20.43 -0.16
C LYS A 284 25.46 19.38 0.61
N VAL A 285 25.76 19.25 1.90
CA VAL A 285 24.87 18.61 2.89
C VAL A 285 23.73 19.56 3.16
N ILE A 286 22.48 19.07 3.06
CA ILE A 286 21.28 19.89 3.30
C ILE A 286 20.47 19.42 4.50
N ILE A 287 20.59 18.15 4.91
CA ILE A 287 20.05 17.63 6.18
C ILE A 287 21.07 16.66 6.77
N ASP A 288 21.49 16.90 8.00
CA ASP A 288 22.20 15.96 8.88
C ASP A 288 21.58 16.06 10.28
N ASP A 289 20.41 15.44 10.42
CA ASP A 289 19.60 15.56 11.61
C ASP A 289 18.90 14.23 11.94
N ASN A 290 19.00 13.80 13.19
CA ASN A 290 18.26 12.65 13.71
C ASN A 290 16.99 13.04 14.49
N MET A 291 16.64 14.31 14.51
CA MET A 291 15.47 14.84 15.22
C MET A 291 15.38 14.39 16.69
N GLY A 292 16.49 13.92 17.26
CA GLY A 292 16.59 13.40 18.63
C GLY A 292 16.11 11.95 18.77
N PHE A 293 16.02 11.19 17.69
CA PHE A 293 15.64 9.78 17.70
C PHE A 293 16.83 8.89 17.31
N ARG A 294 17.39 8.13 18.25
CA ARG A 294 18.56 7.23 18.03
C ARG A 294 19.68 7.92 17.23
N ASN A 295 20.30 7.21 16.29
CA ASN A 295 21.18 7.77 15.26
C ASN A 295 20.54 7.78 13.88
N ASP A 296 19.22 7.67 13.80
CA ASP A 296 18.49 7.53 12.54
C ASP A 296 18.21 8.91 11.95
N GLY A 297 18.87 9.22 10.84
CA GLY A 297 18.78 10.53 10.18
C GLY A 297 17.59 10.63 9.24
N ALA A 298 17.07 11.85 9.09
CA ALA A 298 16.04 12.16 8.12
C ALA A 298 16.68 12.42 6.75
N ALA A 299 16.36 11.59 5.74
CA ALA A 299 16.86 11.73 4.38
C ALA A 299 16.06 10.87 3.40
N GLN A 300 16.34 11.04 2.11
CA GLN A 300 15.69 10.43 0.93
C GLN A 300 14.25 10.88 0.76
N GLY A 301 14.02 11.65 -0.30
CA GLY A 301 12.72 12.16 -0.66
C GLY A 301 12.82 13.35 -1.59
N GLY A 302 11.67 13.91 -1.92
CA GLY A 302 11.50 14.98 -2.90
C GLY A 302 11.30 16.36 -2.29
N ILE A 303 11.26 17.33 -3.18
CA ILE A 303 10.88 18.71 -2.88
C ILE A 303 9.65 19.09 -3.68
N VAL A 304 8.84 19.98 -3.13
CA VAL A 304 7.64 20.49 -3.77
C VAL A 304 7.43 21.96 -3.40
N ASN A 305 6.83 22.74 -4.29
CA ASN A 305 6.43 24.10 -4.00
C ASN A 305 4.91 24.24 -4.06
N ASP A 306 4.39 25.23 -3.33
CA ASP A 306 3.01 25.66 -3.44
C ASP A 306 2.81 26.70 -4.58
N LYS A 307 1.58 27.14 -4.76
CA LYS A 307 1.22 28.17 -5.75
C LYS A 307 1.80 29.56 -5.44
N ASP A 308 2.14 29.82 -4.20
CA ASP A 308 2.71 31.10 -3.74
C ASP A 308 4.24 31.10 -3.79
N GLY A 309 4.85 29.98 -4.19
CA GLY A 309 6.29 29.82 -4.36
C GLY A 309 7.05 29.44 -3.08
N ASN A 310 6.34 29.07 -2.01
CA ASN A 310 6.97 28.48 -0.83
C ASN A 310 7.38 27.04 -1.13
N TRP A 311 8.50 26.63 -0.58
CA TRP A 311 9.06 25.31 -0.82
C TRP A 311 9.01 24.43 0.42
N TYR A 312 8.83 23.14 0.19
CA TYR A 312 8.77 22.10 1.20
C TYR A 312 9.65 20.93 0.79
N CYS A 313 10.29 20.34 1.80
CA CYS A 313 11.09 19.13 1.67
C CYS A 313 10.38 17.98 2.38
N PHE A 314 10.10 16.91 1.66
CA PHE A 314 9.60 15.64 2.18
C PHE A 314 10.71 14.61 2.12
N VAL A 315 11.08 14.06 3.26
CA VAL A 315 12.03 12.97 3.41
C VAL A 315 11.47 11.97 4.43
N PHE A 316 12.13 10.84 4.65
CA PHE A 316 11.71 9.94 5.72
C PHE A 316 12.80 9.75 6.77
N GLN A 317 12.41 9.23 7.93
CA GLN A 317 13.30 8.80 9.01
C GLN A 317 12.98 7.36 9.41
N ASP A 318 14.01 6.53 9.66
CA ASP A 318 13.83 5.20 10.21
C ASP A 318 13.34 5.28 11.66
N HIS A 319 12.23 4.61 11.96
CA HIS A 319 11.63 4.56 13.30
C HIS A 319 11.55 3.12 13.85
N GLY A 320 12.57 2.30 13.62
CA GLY A 320 12.60 0.92 14.08
C GLY A 320 11.49 0.07 13.45
N ALA A 321 10.81 -0.72 14.26
CA ALA A 321 9.85 -1.70 13.77
C ALA A 321 8.61 -1.09 13.08
N VAL A 322 8.23 0.16 13.37
CA VAL A 322 7.13 0.80 12.65
C VAL A 322 7.50 1.12 11.20
N GLY A 323 8.80 1.16 10.87
CA GLY A 323 9.30 1.38 9.52
C GLY A 323 9.83 2.79 9.26
N ARG A 324 9.76 3.22 8.02
CA ARG A 324 10.30 4.47 7.51
C ARG A 324 9.20 5.53 7.43
N THR A 325 9.26 6.54 8.28
CA THR A 325 8.15 7.48 8.50
C THR A 325 8.42 8.82 7.84
N PRO A 326 7.46 9.39 7.08
CA PRO A 326 7.60 10.68 6.43
C PRO A 326 7.82 11.84 7.38
N VAL A 327 8.69 12.74 6.96
CA VAL A 327 9.07 13.96 7.67
C VAL A 327 8.91 15.16 6.75
N LEU A 328 8.22 16.18 7.21
CA LEU A 328 7.96 17.42 6.48
C LEU A 328 8.77 18.57 7.07
N SER A 329 9.40 19.36 6.20
CA SER A 329 10.06 20.60 6.56
C SER A 329 9.79 21.70 5.55
N THR A 330 9.72 22.95 5.98
CA THR A 330 9.85 24.10 5.09
C THR A 330 11.25 24.16 4.50
N MET A 331 11.38 24.76 3.33
CA MET A 331 12.65 24.92 2.63
C MET A 331 12.71 26.30 1.97
N THR A 332 13.86 26.94 2.00
CA THR A 332 14.17 28.18 1.29
C THR A 332 15.34 27.99 0.34
N TRP A 333 15.62 29.02 -0.48
CA TRP A 333 16.75 29.02 -1.39
C TRP A 333 17.71 30.16 -1.05
N GLU A 334 18.97 29.85 -0.82
CA GLU A 334 20.06 30.82 -0.58
C GLU A 334 21.20 30.57 -1.54
N ASP A 335 21.61 31.58 -2.29
CA ASP A 335 22.67 31.46 -3.34
C ASP A 335 22.47 30.28 -4.30
N GLY A 336 21.20 29.94 -4.61
CA GLY A 336 20.82 28.80 -5.44
C GLY A 336 21.03 27.44 -4.78
N TRP A 337 21.09 27.37 -3.46
CA TRP A 337 21.11 26.14 -2.68
C TRP A 337 19.86 26.00 -1.81
N PRO A 338 19.30 24.79 -1.67
CA PRO A 338 18.20 24.55 -0.75
C PRO A 338 18.69 24.64 0.70
N VAL A 339 17.94 25.33 1.52
CA VAL A 339 18.10 25.40 2.99
C VAL A 339 16.87 24.80 3.62
N VAL A 340 17.01 23.61 4.21
CA VAL A 340 15.89 22.86 4.81
C VAL A 340 15.77 23.21 6.28
N GLY A 341 14.56 23.56 6.72
CA GLY A 341 14.25 23.91 8.10
C GLY A 341 15.08 25.11 8.58
N VAL A 342 15.74 24.97 9.72
CA VAL A 342 16.70 25.92 10.26
C VAL A 342 18.08 25.31 10.25
N ASP A 343 18.95 25.77 9.36
CA ASP A 343 20.34 25.26 9.22
C ASP A 343 20.41 23.74 9.03
N GLY A 344 19.53 23.16 8.21
CA GLY A 344 19.46 21.71 7.96
C GLY A 344 18.87 20.90 9.11
N LYS A 345 18.21 21.56 10.06
CA LYS A 345 17.48 20.92 11.16
C LYS A 345 15.99 20.90 10.91
N VAL A 346 15.42 19.70 10.97
CA VAL A 346 13.99 19.47 10.74
C VAL A 346 13.20 19.78 12.02
N PRO A 347 12.12 20.57 11.96
CA PRO A 347 11.33 20.89 13.14
C PRO A 347 10.57 19.67 13.66
N LYS A 348 10.53 19.48 14.98
CA LYS A 348 9.65 18.43 15.58
C LYS A 348 8.17 18.79 15.45
N THR A 349 7.84 20.06 15.58
CA THR A 349 6.47 20.59 15.45
C THR A 349 6.53 21.88 14.64
N ALA A 350 5.61 22.04 13.71
CA ALA A 350 5.51 23.23 12.89
C ALA A 350 4.06 23.56 12.53
N LYS A 351 3.85 24.72 11.91
CA LYS A 351 2.55 25.14 11.37
C LYS A 351 2.18 24.29 10.17
N ILE A 352 0.90 23.91 10.10
CA ILE A 352 0.33 23.29 8.88
C ILE A 352 0.39 24.33 7.76
N PRO A 353 0.98 24.02 6.61
CA PRO A 353 1.12 24.99 5.51
C PRO A 353 -0.21 25.57 5.05
N PHE A 354 -1.25 24.76 4.95
CA PHE A 354 -2.59 25.13 4.50
C PHE A 354 -3.63 24.59 5.49
N ALA A 355 -3.83 25.32 6.60
CA ALA A 355 -4.75 24.89 7.66
C ALA A 355 -6.22 24.94 7.21
N GLY A 356 -7.05 24.11 7.81
CA GLY A 356 -8.51 24.09 7.61
C GLY A 356 -9.02 22.96 6.72
N HIS A 357 -8.14 22.08 6.27
CA HIS A 357 -8.54 20.85 5.59
C HIS A 357 -8.96 19.76 6.58
N GLU A 358 -9.76 18.83 6.09
CA GLU A 358 -10.23 17.68 6.88
C GLU A 358 -9.06 16.74 7.20
N LYS A 359 -9.02 16.23 8.43
CA LYS A 359 -8.06 15.20 8.82
C LYS A 359 -8.29 13.92 8.03
N LYS A 360 -7.21 13.33 7.56
CA LYS A 360 -7.18 12.08 6.78
C LYS A 360 -6.24 11.07 7.43
N SER A 361 -6.31 9.82 6.97
CA SER A 361 -5.49 8.72 7.47
C SER A 361 -5.11 7.75 6.35
N VAL A 362 -3.96 7.10 6.50
CA VAL A 362 -3.50 6.00 5.64
C VAL A 362 -3.74 4.62 6.28
N VAL A 363 -4.45 4.60 7.41
CA VAL A 363 -4.91 3.40 8.13
C VAL A 363 -6.36 3.63 8.53
N THR A 364 -7.20 2.61 8.42
CA THR A 364 -8.62 2.72 8.76
C THR A 364 -9.14 1.48 9.46
N SER A 365 -10.16 1.64 10.32
CA SER A 365 -11.05 0.54 10.70
C SER A 365 -11.93 0.16 9.51
N ASP A 366 -12.33 -1.09 9.40
CA ASP A 366 -13.17 -1.57 8.30
C ASP A 366 -14.23 -2.55 8.83
N GLU A 367 -15.48 -2.30 8.46
CA GLU A 367 -16.61 -3.17 8.74
C GLU A 367 -16.88 -4.15 7.56
N PHE A 368 -15.93 -4.24 6.63
CA PHE A 368 -15.97 -5.08 5.43
C PHE A 368 -17.21 -4.91 4.58
N ILE A 369 -17.66 -3.67 4.47
CA ILE A 369 -18.68 -3.28 3.50
C ILE A 369 -18.01 -3.22 2.12
N ASN A 370 -18.59 -3.93 1.15
CA ASN A 370 -18.05 -3.90 -0.21
C ASN A 370 -18.00 -2.46 -0.73
N SER A 371 -16.81 -1.92 -0.95
CA SER A 371 -16.61 -0.57 -1.47
C SER A 371 -17.25 -0.44 -2.86
N GLN A 372 -17.87 0.69 -3.17
CA GLN A 372 -18.40 0.96 -4.51
C GLN A 372 -17.32 1.37 -5.51
N ILE A 373 -16.08 1.55 -5.07
CA ILE A 373 -14.96 1.91 -5.94
C ILE A 373 -14.53 0.68 -6.73
N VAL A 374 -14.97 0.59 -7.98
CA VAL A 374 -14.52 -0.44 -8.93
C VAL A 374 -13.32 0.11 -9.68
N ARG A 375 -12.15 -0.51 -9.53
CA ARG A 375 -10.95 -0.10 -10.25
C ARG A 375 -11.07 -0.46 -11.74
N SER A 376 -10.80 0.50 -12.60
CA SER A 376 -10.97 0.37 -14.06
C SER A 376 -10.02 -0.64 -14.72
N TYR A 377 -9.03 -1.16 -13.99
CA TYR A 377 -8.01 -2.09 -14.51
C TYR A 377 -8.18 -3.54 -14.04
N HIS A 378 -9.26 -3.86 -13.32
CA HIS A 378 -9.56 -5.27 -13.01
C HIS A 378 -9.82 -6.07 -14.28
N SER A 379 -9.29 -7.29 -14.34
CA SER A 379 -9.71 -8.30 -15.30
C SER A 379 -11.05 -8.89 -14.87
N PHE A 380 -11.86 -9.27 -15.85
CA PHE A 380 -13.15 -9.93 -15.63
C PHE A 380 -13.16 -11.27 -16.37
N ALA A 381 -13.63 -12.32 -15.73
CA ALA A 381 -13.93 -13.58 -16.41
C ALA A 381 -15.29 -13.50 -17.11
N ASP A 382 -15.45 -14.22 -18.22
CA ASP A 382 -16.73 -14.31 -18.92
C ASP A 382 -17.75 -15.11 -18.09
N THR A 383 -17.28 -16.12 -17.35
CA THR A 383 -18.09 -16.90 -16.40
C THR A 383 -17.33 -17.17 -15.11
N PRO A 384 -18.01 -17.44 -13.98
CA PRO A 384 -17.34 -17.78 -12.71
C PRO A 384 -16.44 -19.01 -12.79
N GLU A 385 -16.77 -19.99 -13.64
CA GLU A 385 -16.01 -21.21 -13.84
C GLU A 385 -14.69 -20.97 -14.61
N GLU A 386 -14.63 -19.89 -15.39
CA GLU A 386 -13.45 -19.48 -16.15
C GLU A 386 -12.58 -18.48 -15.41
N ALA A 387 -12.99 -18.06 -14.18
CA ALA A 387 -12.25 -17.08 -13.40
C ALA A 387 -10.84 -17.56 -13.07
N GLY A 388 -9.84 -16.79 -13.47
CA GLY A 388 -8.46 -16.93 -13.09
C GLY A 388 -8.18 -16.34 -11.70
N GLU A 389 -6.98 -16.59 -11.19
CA GLU A 389 -6.54 -16.11 -9.87
C GLU A 389 -6.55 -14.59 -9.75
N SER A 390 -6.30 -13.86 -10.84
CA SER A 390 -6.24 -12.40 -10.89
C SER A 390 -7.55 -11.74 -11.35
N ASP A 391 -8.58 -12.53 -11.72
CA ASP A 391 -9.84 -11.98 -12.19
C ASP A 391 -10.64 -11.34 -11.05
N TYR A 392 -11.35 -10.29 -11.38
CA TYR A 392 -12.17 -9.57 -10.41
C TYR A 392 -13.35 -10.43 -9.93
N ASN A 393 -13.51 -10.53 -8.61
CA ASN A 393 -14.51 -11.37 -7.95
C ASN A 393 -15.74 -10.59 -7.43
N GLY A 394 -15.92 -9.33 -7.83
CA GLY A 394 -17.02 -8.48 -7.37
C GLY A 394 -16.77 -7.79 -6.04
N SER A 395 -15.60 -7.98 -5.43
CA SER A 395 -15.27 -7.44 -4.10
C SER A 395 -14.27 -6.30 -4.20
N ASN A 396 -14.55 -5.19 -3.50
CA ASN A 396 -13.68 -4.02 -3.44
C ASN A 396 -13.32 -3.71 -1.98
N LEU A 397 -12.09 -3.99 -1.60
CA LEU A 397 -11.54 -3.60 -0.30
C LEU A 397 -11.31 -2.08 -0.24
N ALA A 398 -11.33 -1.52 0.96
CA ALA A 398 -10.83 -0.17 1.22
C ALA A 398 -9.37 -0.03 0.76
N LEU A 399 -8.98 1.18 0.33
CA LEU A 399 -7.67 1.41 -0.30
C LEU A 399 -6.50 1.24 0.68
N GLU A 400 -6.72 1.25 1.97
CA GLU A 400 -5.70 1.03 2.99
C GLU A 400 -5.22 -0.42 3.07
N TRP A 401 -5.99 -1.37 2.50
CA TRP A 401 -5.64 -2.77 2.48
C TRP A 401 -4.66 -3.13 1.35
N GLN A 402 -3.72 -3.99 1.68
CA GLN A 402 -2.80 -4.61 0.74
C GLN A 402 -2.60 -6.09 1.08
N TRP A 403 -2.62 -6.93 0.07
CA TRP A 403 -2.28 -8.34 0.19
C TRP A 403 -0.77 -8.53 0.35
N ASN A 404 -0.40 -9.51 1.15
CA ASN A 404 0.97 -10.03 1.19
C ASN A 404 1.21 -10.86 -0.08
N HIS A 405 1.87 -10.27 -1.09
CA HIS A 405 1.97 -10.78 -2.47
C HIS A 405 0.65 -10.71 -3.27
N ASN A 406 0.66 -11.26 -4.50
CA ASN A 406 -0.53 -11.29 -5.34
C ASN A 406 -1.60 -12.23 -4.78
N PRO A 407 -2.82 -11.79 -4.54
CA PRO A 407 -3.89 -12.65 -4.05
C PRO A 407 -4.36 -13.64 -5.11
N ASP A 408 -4.99 -14.71 -4.67
CA ASP A 408 -5.90 -15.50 -5.49
C ASP A 408 -7.32 -14.99 -5.24
N ASN A 409 -7.88 -14.27 -6.22
CA ASN A 409 -9.20 -13.62 -6.08
C ASN A 409 -10.37 -14.61 -6.02
N ARG A 410 -10.14 -15.89 -6.25
CA ARG A 410 -11.14 -16.96 -6.08
C ARG A 410 -11.29 -17.39 -4.61
N LEU A 411 -10.33 -17.01 -3.75
CA LEU A 411 -10.24 -17.48 -2.36
C LEU A 411 -10.62 -16.43 -1.32
N TRP A 412 -11.17 -15.30 -1.74
CA TRP A 412 -11.70 -14.29 -0.82
C TRP A 412 -12.93 -13.58 -1.41
N SER A 413 -13.78 -13.02 -0.54
CA SER A 413 -15.01 -12.35 -0.98
C SER A 413 -15.55 -11.38 0.06
N LEU A 414 -16.12 -10.26 -0.41
CA LEU A 414 -16.97 -9.34 0.36
C LEU A 414 -18.45 -9.47 -0.04
N THR A 415 -18.77 -10.35 -1.00
CA THR A 415 -20.12 -10.48 -1.57
C THR A 415 -20.85 -11.75 -1.13
N GLU A 416 -20.12 -12.82 -0.81
CA GLU A 416 -20.72 -14.10 -0.39
C GLU A 416 -21.44 -14.02 0.96
N ARG A 417 -20.91 -13.23 1.91
CA ARG A 417 -21.58 -12.86 3.16
C ARG A 417 -21.44 -11.35 3.34
N LYS A 418 -22.52 -10.61 3.12
CA LYS A 418 -22.51 -9.15 3.18
C LYS A 418 -22.03 -8.65 4.56
N GLY A 419 -21.10 -7.68 4.56
CA GLY A 419 -20.52 -7.11 5.78
C GLY A 419 -19.49 -8.01 6.46
N TYR A 420 -18.96 -8.99 5.76
CA TYR A 420 -17.87 -9.85 6.20
C TYR A 420 -16.84 -10.01 5.11
N LEU A 421 -15.56 -10.08 5.52
CA LEU A 421 -14.51 -10.58 4.66
C LEU A 421 -14.43 -12.10 4.83
N ARG A 422 -14.76 -12.86 3.78
CA ARG A 422 -14.53 -14.30 3.72
C ARG A 422 -13.12 -14.59 3.22
N LEU A 423 -12.38 -15.40 3.97
CA LEU A 423 -11.08 -15.93 3.55
C LEU A 423 -11.15 -17.45 3.49
N ARG A 424 -10.91 -18.04 2.31
CA ARG A 424 -10.85 -19.49 2.07
C ARG A 424 -9.42 -19.96 2.17
N THR A 425 -9.24 -21.19 2.64
CA THR A 425 -7.93 -21.83 2.63
C THR A 425 -7.55 -22.23 1.20
N GLY A 426 -6.34 -21.86 0.79
CA GLY A 426 -5.73 -22.21 -0.49
C GLY A 426 -4.77 -23.41 -0.39
N ASP A 427 -3.55 -23.23 -0.90
CA ASP A 427 -2.52 -24.26 -0.85
C ASP A 427 -2.08 -24.56 0.58
N VAL A 428 -1.75 -25.84 0.85
CA VAL A 428 -1.21 -26.26 2.15
C VAL A 428 0.16 -25.62 2.36
N CYS A 429 0.30 -24.91 3.49
CA CYS A 429 1.58 -24.32 3.89
C CYS A 429 1.81 -24.47 5.39
N GLY A 430 3.06 -24.24 5.82
CA GLY A 430 3.45 -24.42 7.21
C GLY A 430 3.58 -23.14 8.02
N THR A 431 3.51 -21.97 7.37
CA THR A 431 3.77 -20.67 8.02
C THR A 431 2.92 -19.57 7.42
N VAL A 432 2.64 -18.50 8.20
CA VAL A 432 1.94 -17.31 7.70
C VAL A 432 2.74 -16.63 6.58
N ALA A 433 4.07 -16.67 6.62
CA ALA A 433 4.91 -16.10 5.57
C ALA A 433 4.68 -16.75 4.20
N ASN A 434 4.27 -18.03 4.16
CA ASN A 434 3.94 -18.75 2.95
C ASN A 434 2.42 -18.80 2.66
N ALA A 435 1.61 -18.18 3.53
CA ALA A 435 0.16 -18.16 3.39
C ALA A 435 -0.28 -17.09 2.38
N ARG A 436 -0.74 -17.53 1.21
CA ARG A 436 -1.36 -16.64 0.23
C ARG A 436 -2.67 -16.06 0.77
N ASN A 437 -3.08 -14.91 0.27
CA ASN A 437 -4.28 -14.19 0.73
C ASN A 437 -4.20 -13.73 2.21
N THR A 438 -3.00 -13.45 2.70
CA THR A 438 -2.81 -12.71 3.95
C THR A 438 -3.06 -11.22 3.67
N LEU A 439 -4.09 -10.66 4.30
CA LEU A 439 -4.53 -9.27 4.09
C LEU A 439 -3.94 -8.35 5.15
N THR A 440 -3.33 -7.23 4.74
CA THR A 440 -2.56 -6.40 5.65
C THR A 440 -2.91 -4.91 5.62
N GLN A 441 -2.81 -4.25 6.78
CA GLN A 441 -2.71 -2.79 6.90
C GLN A 441 -1.47 -2.38 7.69
N ARG A 442 -1.03 -1.12 7.55
CA ARG A 442 0.09 -0.56 8.30
C ARG A 442 -0.19 -0.56 9.80
N THR A 443 0.83 -0.85 10.61
CA THR A 443 0.87 -0.39 12.00
C THR A 443 1.27 1.09 12.04
N PHE A 444 1.06 1.76 13.15
CA PHE A 444 1.41 3.18 13.28
C PHE A 444 1.84 3.51 14.72
N GLY A 445 2.63 4.55 14.85
CA GLY A 445 3.16 4.97 16.15
C GLY A 445 2.38 6.16 16.75
N PRO A 446 2.72 6.52 17.99
CA PRO A 446 3.71 5.85 18.86
C PRO A 446 3.21 4.55 19.50
N GLU A 447 1.91 4.36 19.65
CA GLU A 447 1.23 3.19 20.19
C GLU A 447 -0.01 2.92 19.34
N CYS A 448 -0.28 1.68 18.99
CA CYS A 448 -1.49 1.30 18.30
C CYS A 448 -1.97 -0.08 18.73
N GLY A 449 -3.27 -0.30 18.66
CA GLY A 449 -3.91 -1.58 18.84
C GLY A 449 -4.90 -1.84 17.72
N ALA A 450 -5.06 -3.09 17.33
CA ALA A 450 -6.13 -3.47 16.41
C ALA A 450 -6.73 -4.82 16.83
N TYR A 451 -8.00 -5.00 16.51
CA TYR A 451 -8.70 -6.24 16.80
C TYR A 451 -9.71 -6.58 15.70
N ILE A 452 -9.91 -7.88 15.57
CA ILE A 452 -10.83 -8.47 14.60
C ILE A 452 -11.82 -9.38 15.33
N LYS A 453 -12.99 -9.63 14.74
CA LYS A 453 -13.90 -10.69 15.13
C LYS A 453 -13.96 -11.73 14.03
N LEU A 454 -13.75 -13.00 14.37
CA LEU A 454 -13.77 -14.13 13.47
C LEU A 454 -14.97 -15.03 13.76
N ASP A 455 -15.67 -15.47 12.71
CA ASP A 455 -16.52 -16.65 12.72
C ASP A 455 -15.72 -17.81 12.14
N VAL A 456 -15.42 -18.80 12.99
CA VAL A 456 -14.58 -19.96 12.71
C VAL A 456 -15.36 -21.26 12.53
N SER A 457 -16.69 -21.17 12.36
CA SER A 457 -17.60 -22.33 12.27
C SER A 457 -17.28 -23.27 11.11
N GLU A 458 -16.70 -22.74 10.02
CA GLU A 458 -16.44 -23.47 8.78
C GLU A 458 -14.96 -23.84 8.58
N MET A 459 -14.14 -23.64 9.61
CA MET A 459 -12.75 -24.13 9.62
C MET A 459 -12.72 -25.64 9.65
N LYS A 460 -11.73 -26.23 8.99
CA LYS A 460 -11.49 -27.68 8.90
C LYS A 460 -10.24 -28.11 9.66
N GLU A 461 -10.11 -29.41 9.83
CA GLU A 461 -8.93 -30.02 10.46
C GLU A 461 -7.63 -29.57 9.82
N GLY A 462 -6.77 -28.94 10.60
CA GLY A 462 -5.50 -28.37 10.17
C GLY A 462 -5.54 -26.91 9.73
N ASP A 463 -6.71 -26.26 9.71
CA ASP A 463 -6.81 -24.83 9.40
C ASP A 463 -6.29 -23.97 10.57
N VAL A 464 -5.62 -22.87 10.21
CA VAL A 464 -5.12 -21.85 11.13
C VAL A 464 -5.57 -20.48 10.60
N ALA A 465 -6.39 -19.78 11.39
CA ALA A 465 -6.90 -18.45 11.02
C ALA A 465 -6.67 -17.45 12.16
N GLY A 466 -6.15 -16.27 11.85
CA GLY A 466 -5.77 -15.37 12.92
C GLY A 466 -5.34 -13.98 12.53
N PHE A 467 -4.67 -13.33 13.49
CA PHE A 467 -4.28 -11.94 13.44
C PHE A 467 -2.84 -11.76 13.94
N ALA A 468 -1.99 -11.11 13.12
CA ALA A 468 -0.54 -11.01 13.35
C ALA A 468 -0.03 -9.57 13.46
N ALA A 469 1.08 -9.40 14.22
CA ALA A 469 2.06 -8.37 13.97
C ALA A 469 3.08 -8.97 12.98
N PHE A 470 3.03 -8.56 11.72
CA PHE A 470 3.66 -9.23 10.60
C PHE A 470 4.79 -8.40 9.97
N ALA A 471 5.95 -8.99 9.92
CA ALA A 471 7.13 -8.61 9.16
C ALA A 471 7.98 -9.87 8.95
N GLU A 472 9.27 -9.76 8.67
CA GLU A 472 10.19 -10.90 8.57
C GLU A 472 10.18 -11.75 9.85
N LYS A 473 10.36 -11.11 11.01
CA LYS A 473 10.10 -11.70 12.33
C LYS A 473 8.68 -11.33 12.75
N TYR A 474 7.84 -12.30 13.03
CA TYR A 474 6.44 -12.05 13.34
C TYR A 474 5.93 -12.87 14.52
N GLY A 475 4.77 -12.47 15.01
CA GLY A 475 3.98 -13.25 15.95
C GLY A 475 2.50 -13.04 15.68
N TYR A 476 1.70 -14.03 16.10
CA TYR A 476 0.27 -13.96 15.92
C TYR A 476 -0.53 -14.65 17.04
N VAL A 477 -1.79 -14.28 17.13
CA VAL A 477 -2.84 -15.02 17.84
C VAL A 477 -3.83 -15.56 16.82
N ALA A 478 -4.20 -16.84 16.91
CA ALA A 478 -5.04 -17.51 15.93
C ALA A 478 -5.95 -18.56 16.53
N VAL A 479 -6.97 -18.97 15.79
CA VAL A 479 -7.71 -20.21 16.01
C VAL A 479 -7.10 -21.30 15.15
N LYS A 480 -6.85 -22.46 15.75
CA LYS A 480 -6.34 -23.67 15.09
C LYS A 480 -7.30 -24.83 15.31
N ILE A 481 -7.58 -25.61 14.27
CA ILE A 481 -8.33 -26.86 14.38
C ILE A 481 -7.37 -28.04 14.42
N GLU A 482 -7.39 -28.79 15.51
CA GLU A 482 -6.54 -29.95 15.70
C GLU A 482 -7.28 -31.05 16.48
N ASP A 483 -7.27 -32.29 15.94
CA ASP A 483 -7.97 -33.46 16.48
C ASP A 483 -9.47 -33.19 16.75
N GLY A 484 -10.12 -32.46 15.83
CA GLY A 484 -11.53 -32.10 15.90
C GLY A 484 -11.88 -31.07 16.97
N LYS A 485 -10.89 -30.41 17.58
CA LYS A 485 -11.05 -29.38 18.60
C LYS A 485 -10.56 -28.03 18.10
N LYS A 486 -11.09 -26.96 18.70
CA LYS A 486 -10.67 -25.58 18.46
C LYS A 486 -9.75 -25.12 19.57
N TYR A 487 -8.63 -24.52 19.19
CA TYR A 487 -7.67 -23.91 20.10
C TYR A 487 -7.39 -22.47 19.70
N ILE A 488 -7.43 -21.54 20.66
CA ILE A 488 -6.75 -20.26 20.50
C ILE A 488 -5.26 -20.53 20.78
N VAL A 489 -4.40 -20.16 19.84
CA VAL A 489 -2.95 -20.35 19.92
C VAL A 489 -2.21 -19.04 19.74
N THR A 490 -1.05 -18.89 20.36
CA THR A 490 -0.07 -17.89 20.01
C THR A 490 1.18 -18.54 19.45
N VAL A 491 1.67 -17.95 18.39
CA VAL A 491 2.84 -18.45 17.66
C VAL A 491 3.74 -17.28 17.36
N TRP A 492 5.02 -17.53 17.33
CA TRP A 492 6.01 -16.61 16.83
C TRP A 492 7.01 -17.30 15.92
N TYR A 493 7.58 -16.52 15.02
CA TYR A 493 8.60 -16.95 14.07
C TYR A 493 9.86 -16.16 14.29
N ASP A 494 10.99 -16.86 14.36
CA ASP A 494 12.32 -16.26 14.44
C ASP A 494 13.28 -17.10 13.58
N ASP A 495 14.04 -16.44 12.71
CA ASP A 495 14.98 -17.06 11.79
C ASP A 495 16.42 -17.07 12.29
N ASN A 496 16.68 -16.64 13.55
CA ASN A 496 18.03 -16.44 14.10
C ASN A 496 18.95 -17.68 14.05
N ASP A 497 18.41 -18.88 13.87
CA ASP A 497 19.17 -20.14 13.83
C ASP A 497 19.13 -20.86 12.47
N ASN A 498 18.77 -20.17 11.38
CA ASN A 498 18.51 -20.79 10.05
C ASN A 498 17.43 -21.89 10.08
N VAL A 499 16.53 -21.83 11.04
CA VAL A 499 15.37 -22.73 11.14
C VAL A 499 14.12 -21.92 10.86
N GLU A 500 13.64 -21.98 9.62
CA GLU A 500 12.36 -21.39 9.22
C GLU A 500 11.20 -22.16 9.85
N GLN A 501 10.94 -21.92 11.12
CA GLN A 501 9.91 -22.63 11.86
C GLN A 501 9.10 -21.69 12.76
N GLU A 502 7.77 -21.92 12.77
CA GLU A 502 6.88 -21.35 13.74
C GLU A 502 6.89 -22.12 15.06
N PHE A 503 6.86 -21.40 16.18
CA PHE A 503 6.85 -21.94 17.53
C PHE A 503 5.54 -21.57 18.22
N GLU A 504 4.69 -22.57 18.50
CA GLU A 504 3.51 -22.38 19.33
C GLU A 504 3.93 -22.22 20.80
N THR A 505 3.57 -21.07 21.40
CA THR A 505 4.03 -20.70 22.75
C THR A 505 2.98 -20.96 23.84
N GLU A 506 1.70 -20.86 23.47
CA GLU A 506 0.58 -21.11 24.39
C GLU A 506 -0.67 -21.49 23.63
N ARG A 507 -1.54 -22.31 24.24
CA ARG A 507 -2.86 -22.67 23.67
C ARG A 507 -3.93 -22.76 24.72
N VAL A 508 -5.17 -22.45 24.31
CA VAL A 508 -6.40 -22.57 25.12
C VAL A 508 -7.47 -23.26 24.28
N GLU A 509 -8.04 -24.40 24.77
CA GLU A 509 -9.17 -25.06 24.11
C GLU A 509 -10.44 -24.23 24.27
N ILE A 510 -11.22 -24.03 23.21
CA ILE A 510 -12.47 -23.28 23.18
C ILE A 510 -13.60 -24.07 22.55
N ALA A 511 -14.86 -23.72 22.90
CA ALA A 511 -16.06 -24.28 22.30
C ALA A 511 -16.71 -23.30 21.28
N GLU A 512 -16.47 -22.04 21.44
CA GLU A 512 -17.08 -20.93 20.71
C GLU A 512 -16.73 -20.94 19.23
N ASN A 513 -17.66 -20.45 18.40
CA ASN A 513 -17.45 -20.25 16.97
C ASN A 513 -17.09 -18.80 16.65
N GLU A 514 -17.47 -17.86 17.50
CA GLU A 514 -17.10 -16.45 17.34
C GLU A 514 -16.02 -16.10 18.36
N VAL A 515 -14.91 -15.55 17.88
CA VAL A 515 -13.79 -15.16 18.71
C VAL A 515 -13.28 -13.78 18.31
N TYR A 516 -12.73 -13.05 19.28
CA TYR A 516 -12.10 -11.77 19.06
C TYR A 516 -10.61 -11.93 19.31
N LEU A 517 -9.79 -11.45 18.35
CA LEU A 517 -8.33 -11.49 18.42
C LEU A 517 -7.79 -10.06 18.35
N ARG A 518 -6.81 -9.74 19.19
CA ARG A 518 -6.22 -8.41 19.27
C ARG A 518 -4.71 -8.47 19.28
N VAL A 519 -4.10 -7.51 18.56
CA VAL A 519 -2.66 -7.25 18.53
C VAL A 519 -2.43 -5.79 18.86
N ASP A 520 -1.63 -5.53 19.89
CA ASP A 520 -1.18 -4.20 20.28
C ASP A 520 0.29 -4.03 19.95
N CYS A 521 0.69 -2.88 19.40
CA CYS A 521 2.08 -2.56 19.06
C CYS A 521 2.52 -1.28 19.78
N ASP A 522 3.61 -1.37 20.50
CA ASP A 522 4.24 -0.27 21.23
C ASP A 522 5.57 0.10 20.57
N PHE A 523 5.58 1.23 19.87
CA PHE A 523 6.76 1.83 19.23
C PHE A 523 7.31 3.02 20.02
N LYS A 524 6.64 3.38 21.13
CA LYS A 524 7.01 4.53 21.94
C LYS A 524 8.40 4.36 22.54
N ASN A 525 9.22 5.39 22.40
CA ASN A 525 10.61 5.39 22.86
C ASN A 525 11.43 4.20 22.33
N ALA A 526 11.09 3.74 21.10
CA ALA A 526 11.72 2.60 20.48
C ALA A 526 11.60 1.28 21.28
N ALA A 527 10.47 1.09 21.94
CA ALA A 527 10.15 -0.16 22.65
C ALA A 527 10.03 -1.34 21.67
N ASP A 528 9.41 -1.10 20.51
CA ASP A 528 9.25 -2.06 19.43
C ASP A 528 8.72 -3.42 19.95
N LYS A 529 7.54 -3.41 20.60
CA LYS A 529 6.96 -4.60 21.22
C LYS A 529 5.54 -4.84 20.72
N ALA A 530 5.18 -6.12 20.49
CA ALA A 530 3.82 -6.52 20.26
C ALA A 530 3.28 -7.44 21.35
N TYR A 531 1.99 -7.29 21.63
CA TYR A 531 1.24 -8.04 22.64
C TYR A 531 0.00 -8.65 22.01
N PHE A 532 -0.35 -9.86 22.43
CA PHE A 532 -1.45 -10.64 21.86
C PHE A 532 -2.52 -10.90 22.90
N TYR A 533 -3.78 -10.79 22.48
CA TYR A 533 -4.93 -11.00 23.34
C TYR A 533 -6.04 -11.69 22.56
N TYR A 534 -6.91 -12.39 23.30
CA TYR A 534 -8.17 -12.90 22.79
C TYR A 534 -9.32 -12.52 23.72
N SER A 535 -10.55 -12.58 23.19
CA SER A 535 -11.78 -12.47 23.95
C SER A 535 -12.83 -13.40 23.33
N LEU A 536 -13.75 -13.92 24.15
CA LEU A 536 -14.87 -14.75 23.72
C LEU A 536 -16.21 -13.98 23.73
N ASP A 537 -16.20 -12.74 24.24
CA ASP A 537 -17.39 -11.89 24.37
C ASP A 537 -17.20 -10.46 23.79
N GLY A 538 -15.97 -10.12 23.39
CA GLY A 538 -15.60 -8.81 22.87
C GLY A 538 -15.27 -7.75 23.92
N ASP A 539 -15.59 -8.00 25.19
CA ASP A 539 -15.41 -7.06 26.29
C ASP A 539 -14.26 -7.46 27.23
N ASN A 540 -14.18 -8.75 27.57
CA ASN A 540 -13.19 -9.28 28.49
C ASN A 540 -11.99 -9.86 27.74
N TRP A 541 -10.87 -9.14 27.76
CA TRP A 541 -9.65 -9.50 27.05
C TRP A 541 -8.68 -10.27 27.94
N THR A 542 -8.19 -11.38 27.43
CA THR A 542 -7.17 -12.21 28.06
C THR A 542 -5.86 -12.11 27.26
N LYS A 543 -4.79 -11.70 27.90
CA LYS A 543 -3.46 -11.75 27.31
C LYS A 543 -3.02 -13.20 27.13
N ILE A 544 -2.40 -13.53 26.00
CA ILE A 544 -1.94 -14.88 25.68
C ILE A 544 -0.56 -14.81 25.03
N GLY A 545 0.28 -15.77 25.35
CA GLY A 545 1.63 -15.91 24.81
C GLY A 545 2.65 -14.87 25.28
N ASN A 546 3.81 -14.94 24.69
CA ASN A 546 4.93 -14.06 25.02
C ASN A 546 4.83 -12.72 24.28
N THR A 547 5.49 -11.70 24.86
CA THR A 547 5.68 -10.42 24.15
C THR A 547 6.65 -10.62 23.01
N LEU A 548 6.25 -10.24 21.79
CA LEU A 548 7.15 -10.21 20.63
C LEU A 548 8.04 -8.97 20.70
N GLN A 549 9.37 -9.14 20.70
CA GLN A 549 10.28 -8.05 20.41
C GLN A 549 10.34 -7.87 18.91
N MET A 550 9.77 -6.79 18.42
CA MET A 550 9.78 -6.42 17.01
C MET A 550 11.11 -5.78 16.64
N ASN A 551 11.56 -5.99 15.41
CA ASN A 551 12.76 -5.37 14.86
C ASN A 551 12.53 -5.04 13.39
N TYR A 552 13.18 -3.97 12.92
CA TYR A 552 13.24 -3.71 11.48
C TYR A 552 14.37 -4.53 10.86
N TYR A 553 14.02 -5.46 9.98
CA TYR A 553 14.99 -6.26 9.23
C TYR A 553 15.01 -5.85 7.75
N GLY A 554 16.20 -5.85 7.16
CA GLY A 554 16.40 -5.40 5.79
C GLY A 554 15.87 -6.35 4.71
N LEU A 555 15.50 -7.61 5.03
CA LEU A 555 15.03 -8.56 4.01
C LEU A 555 13.62 -8.23 3.49
N HIS A 556 12.69 -7.84 4.36
CA HIS A 556 11.36 -7.36 3.93
C HIS A 556 11.39 -5.90 3.48
N PHE A 557 12.28 -5.09 4.00
CA PHE A 557 12.38 -3.64 3.78
C PHE A 557 11.09 -2.87 4.07
N MET A 558 10.27 -3.40 4.97
CA MET A 558 8.96 -2.86 5.36
C MET A 558 8.83 -2.81 6.88
N GLY A 559 8.09 -1.82 7.38
CA GLY A 559 7.64 -1.79 8.76
C GLY A 559 6.60 -2.89 9.05
N TYR A 560 6.37 -3.16 10.34
CA TYR A 560 5.36 -4.12 10.75
C TYR A 560 3.98 -3.75 10.24
N ARG A 561 3.20 -4.78 9.94
CA ARG A 561 1.81 -4.65 9.51
C ARG A 561 0.90 -5.49 10.39
N TYR A 562 -0.31 -5.05 10.58
CA TYR A 562 -1.41 -5.93 10.97
C TYR A 562 -1.71 -6.87 9.80
N ALA A 563 -1.88 -8.17 10.08
CA ALA A 563 -2.17 -9.15 9.05
C ALA A 563 -3.28 -10.11 9.47
N ILE A 564 -4.31 -10.21 8.65
CA ILE A 564 -5.41 -11.18 8.77
C ILE A 564 -5.12 -12.32 7.82
N PHE A 565 -5.19 -13.56 8.28
CA PHE A 565 -4.84 -14.73 7.48
C PHE A 565 -5.72 -15.93 7.77
N ASN A 566 -5.78 -16.85 6.80
CA ASN A 566 -6.37 -18.18 6.94
C ASN A 566 -5.62 -19.16 6.03
N PHE A 567 -4.96 -20.15 6.57
CA PHE A 567 -4.22 -21.14 5.79
C PHE A 567 -4.41 -22.57 6.34
N PRO A 568 -4.32 -23.59 5.46
CA PRO A 568 -4.43 -24.98 5.85
C PRO A 568 -3.05 -25.59 6.06
N THR A 569 -2.87 -26.39 7.13
CA THR A 569 -1.66 -27.19 7.35
C THR A 569 -1.80 -28.63 6.86
N LYS A 570 -3.01 -29.10 6.57
CA LYS A 570 -3.31 -30.47 6.16
C LYS A 570 -4.04 -30.56 4.81
N GLN A 571 -5.16 -29.84 4.66
CA GLN A 571 -5.98 -29.86 3.44
C GLN A 571 -6.76 -28.55 3.30
N SER A 572 -6.97 -28.10 2.07
CA SER A 572 -7.76 -26.92 1.77
C SER A 572 -9.27 -27.16 1.86
N GLY A 573 -10.07 -26.08 1.78
CA GLY A 573 -11.51 -26.08 1.63
C GLY A 573 -12.27 -25.65 2.88
N GLY A 574 -11.60 -25.19 3.95
CA GLY A 574 -12.20 -24.45 5.04
C GLY A 574 -12.22 -22.94 4.72
N TYR A 575 -12.98 -22.19 5.51
CA TYR A 575 -12.98 -20.72 5.44
C TYR A 575 -13.32 -20.11 6.80
N VAL A 576 -13.01 -18.83 6.93
CA VAL A 576 -13.43 -17.97 8.03
C VAL A 576 -14.10 -16.72 7.48
N ASP A 577 -15.00 -16.16 8.29
CA ASP A 577 -15.61 -14.86 8.02
C ASP A 577 -15.14 -13.86 9.08
N VAL A 578 -14.58 -12.75 8.62
CA VAL A 578 -14.10 -11.64 9.46
C VAL A 578 -15.19 -10.57 9.48
N ASP A 579 -15.77 -10.31 10.65
CA ASP A 579 -16.88 -9.37 10.84
C ASP A 579 -16.42 -7.91 10.69
N PHE A 580 -15.28 -7.59 11.31
CA PHE A 580 -14.69 -6.26 11.26
C PHE A 580 -13.20 -6.29 11.57
N PHE A 581 -12.53 -5.19 11.22
CA PHE A 581 -11.20 -4.83 11.68
C PHE A 581 -11.26 -3.44 12.30
N ARG A 582 -10.88 -3.29 13.57
CA ARG A 582 -10.94 -2.01 14.28
C ARG A 582 -9.60 -1.62 14.84
N VAL A 583 -9.19 -0.37 14.61
CA VAL A 583 -7.90 0.20 15.06
C VAL A 583 -8.10 1.26 16.13
N GLU A 584 -7.13 1.34 17.05
CA GLU A 584 -7.06 2.30 18.13
C GLU A 584 -5.64 2.86 18.29
N ASN A 585 -5.52 4.09 18.75
CA ASN A 585 -4.23 4.75 19.03
C ASN A 585 -3.77 4.55 20.49
N LYS A 586 -4.05 3.39 21.07
CA LYS A 586 -3.72 3.04 22.46
C LYS A 586 -3.52 1.54 22.59
N LEU A 587 -2.77 1.14 23.61
CA LEU A 587 -2.66 -0.24 24.05
C LEU A 587 -3.84 -0.60 24.97
N LEU A 588 -4.17 -1.88 25.02
CA LEU A 588 -5.04 -2.43 26.04
C LEU A 588 -4.33 -2.33 27.40
N LYS A 589 -5.03 -1.83 28.42
CA LYS A 589 -4.47 -1.65 29.77
C LYS A 589 -4.58 -2.89 30.61
#